data_e91a93fafe376412a080be8aade2f5f9
#
_entry.id   e91a93fafe376412a080be8aade2f5f9
#
_cell.length_a   1.000
_cell.length_b   1.000
_cell.length_c   1.000
_cell.angle_alpha   90.00
_cell.angle_beta   90.00
_cell.angle_gamma   90.00
#
_symmetry.space_group_name_H-M   'P 1'
#
loop_
_entity.id
_entity.type
_entity.pdbx_description
1 polymer ?
#
loop_
_entity_poly.entity_id
_entity_poly.type
_entity_poly.pdbx_seq_one_letter_code
_entity_poly.pdbx_strand_id
1 'polypeptide(L)'
;MSQVHTRQMGRLTAAGVKGDLDDALAILARLKALHFIDYGGSEDGLSLGTPAGKADDISRVLNKVRAAAAQVDASGPSDTVPAGPVREAISGDLPTKVDALLDDLGRIDEIDASLASQTEEEKTLRMIAPLGIDVELLSGFESITSFVGTAKDVNAARAAAGDGIFASGSADGENVVGLFVRNEDAATTASALDAAGFTALQLPSGEGDSSARLN
;
A
#
# COMPACT_ATOMS: atom_id res chain seq x y z
N MET A 1 -18.82 43.70 -4.28
CA MET A 1 -19.62 42.70 -5.04
C MET A 1 -19.27 42.81 -6.49
N SER A 2 -18.49 41.86 -7.03
CA SER A 2 -18.11 41.85 -8.45
C SER A 2 -19.33 41.36 -9.28
N GLN A 3 -19.90 42.18 -10.13
CA GLN A 3 -20.98 41.78 -11.01
C GLN A 3 -20.39 40.84 -12.08
N VAL A 4 -20.85 39.59 -12.09
CA VAL A 4 -20.53 38.65 -13.13
C VAL A 4 -21.42 38.99 -14.36
N HIS A 5 -20.81 39.58 -15.37
CA HIS A 5 -21.47 39.82 -16.63
C HIS A 5 -21.36 38.59 -17.54
N THR A 6 -22.47 38.03 -17.95
CA THR A 6 -22.52 36.98 -18.98
C THR A 6 -22.11 37.56 -20.32
N ARG A 7 -21.08 36.99 -20.97
CA ARG A 7 -20.73 37.32 -22.35
C ARG A 7 -21.51 36.43 -23.32
N GLN A 8 -22.01 37.00 -24.41
CA GLN A 8 -22.62 36.25 -25.48
C GLN A 8 -21.55 35.36 -26.13
N MET A 9 -21.77 34.06 -26.15
CA MET A 9 -20.88 33.08 -26.77
C MET A 9 -21.47 32.57 -28.06
N GLY A 10 -20.64 32.42 -29.08
CA GLY A 10 -21.00 31.81 -30.37
C GLY A 10 -20.34 30.41 -30.47
N ARG A 11 -21.02 29.51 -31.16
CA ARG A 11 -20.42 28.20 -31.52
C ARG A 11 -19.68 28.35 -32.85
N LEU A 12 -18.41 27.94 -32.88
CA LEU A 12 -17.56 27.90 -34.07
C LEU A 12 -17.22 26.43 -34.37
N THR A 13 -17.49 26.02 -35.60
CA THR A 13 -17.05 24.71 -36.10
C THR A 13 -15.99 24.98 -37.17
N ALA A 14 -14.80 24.41 -37.00
CA ALA A 14 -13.70 24.49 -37.96
C ALA A 14 -13.39 23.10 -38.50
N ALA A 15 -13.27 22.98 -39.82
CA ALA A 15 -12.84 21.74 -40.48
C ALA A 15 -11.55 22.00 -41.25
N GLY A 16 -10.62 21.05 -41.16
CA GLY A 16 -9.30 21.15 -41.78
C GLY A 16 -8.65 19.80 -42.03
N VAL A 17 -7.45 19.81 -42.60
CA VAL A 17 -6.65 18.62 -42.82
C VAL A 17 -5.98 18.17 -41.51
N LYS A 18 -5.95 16.87 -41.23
CA LYS A 18 -5.39 16.31 -39.99
C LYS A 18 -3.94 16.80 -39.71
N GLY A 19 -3.14 17.02 -40.76
CA GLY A 19 -1.76 17.51 -40.64
C GLY A 19 -1.63 18.90 -40.02
N ASP A 20 -2.64 19.74 -40.15
CA ASP A 20 -2.65 21.13 -39.69
C ASP A 20 -3.29 21.27 -38.28
N LEU A 21 -3.79 20.16 -37.73
CA LEU A 21 -4.56 20.18 -36.48
C LEU A 21 -3.71 20.67 -35.28
N ASP A 22 -2.46 20.20 -35.15
CA ASP A 22 -1.60 20.57 -34.02
C ASP A 22 -1.28 22.07 -34.05
N ASP A 23 -0.99 22.63 -35.22
CA ASP A 23 -0.72 24.06 -35.40
C ASP A 23 -1.96 24.91 -35.18
N ALA A 24 -3.10 24.49 -35.68
CA ALA A 24 -4.37 25.13 -35.44
C ALA A 24 -4.73 25.14 -33.94
N LEU A 25 -4.62 24.02 -33.24
CA LEU A 25 -4.84 23.93 -31.79
C LEU A 25 -3.88 24.83 -31.02
N ALA A 26 -2.60 24.88 -31.40
CA ALA A 26 -1.62 25.74 -30.76
C ALA A 26 -1.97 27.24 -30.90
N ILE A 27 -2.45 27.66 -32.08
CA ILE A 27 -2.92 29.04 -32.34
C ILE A 27 -4.15 29.34 -31.48
N LEU A 28 -5.15 28.45 -31.51
CA LEU A 28 -6.40 28.62 -30.76
C LEU A 28 -6.16 28.68 -29.24
N ALA A 29 -5.28 27.86 -28.72
CA ALA A 29 -4.91 27.90 -27.32
C ALA A 29 -4.24 29.21 -26.90
N ARG A 30 -3.44 29.84 -27.76
CA ARG A 30 -2.84 31.16 -27.52
C ARG A 30 -3.85 32.28 -27.43
N LEU A 31 -4.97 32.18 -28.16
CA LEU A 31 -6.01 33.20 -28.15
C LEU A 31 -6.76 33.28 -26.82
N LYS A 32 -6.76 32.25 -26.00
CA LYS A 32 -7.44 32.17 -24.67
C LYS A 32 -8.91 32.62 -24.70
N ALA A 33 -9.55 32.61 -25.89
CA ALA A 33 -10.87 33.10 -26.12
C ALA A 33 -11.87 32.01 -26.49
N LEU A 34 -11.41 30.74 -26.50
CA LEU A 34 -12.19 29.59 -26.95
C LEU A 34 -12.30 28.56 -25.85
N HIS A 35 -13.47 27.99 -25.73
CA HIS A 35 -13.73 26.82 -24.92
C HIS A 35 -13.99 25.63 -25.85
N PHE A 36 -13.21 24.56 -25.73
CA PHE A 36 -13.42 23.35 -26.52
C PHE A 36 -14.58 22.56 -25.93
N ILE A 37 -15.49 22.14 -26.79
CA ILE A 37 -16.63 21.30 -26.42
C ILE A 37 -16.31 19.90 -26.93
N ASP A 38 -16.44 18.90 -26.07
CA ASP A 38 -16.26 17.50 -26.45
C ASP A 38 -17.35 17.11 -27.45
N TYR A 39 -16.94 16.51 -28.56
CA TYR A 39 -17.83 16.02 -29.57
C TYR A 39 -18.42 14.66 -29.17
N GLY A 40 -19.73 14.61 -28.98
CA GLY A 40 -20.43 13.38 -28.53
C GLY A 40 -20.65 12.33 -29.64
N GLY A 41 -20.21 12.55 -30.86
CA GLY A 41 -20.20 11.55 -31.93
C GLY A 41 -21.52 11.29 -32.65
N SER A 42 -22.58 12.04 -32.37
CA SER A 42 -23.93 11.69 -32.89
C SER A 42 -24.64 12.73 -33.74
N GLU A 43 -24.17 13.97 -33.81
CA GLU A 43 -24.98 15.06 -34.40
C GLU A 43 -24.75 15.30 -35.89
N ASP A 44 -23.61 14.94 -36.48
CA ASP A 44 -23.28 15.29 -37.87
C ASP A 44 -22.77 14.14 -38.76
N GLY A 45 -22.95 12.89 -38.34
CA GLY A 45 -22.43 11.73 -39.09
C GLY A 45 -20.90 11.60 -39.11
N LEU A 46 -20.21 12.39 -38.28
CA LEU A 46 -18.79 12.33 -38.10
C LEU A 46 -18.47 11.32 -36.99
N SER A 47 -17.49 10.46 -37.21
CA SER A 47 -16.99 9.58 -36.16
C SER A 47 -15.91 10.27 -35.30
N LEU A 48 -15.84 9.91 -34.02
CA LEU A 48 -14.70 10.32 -33.19
C LEU A 48 -13.38 9.84 -33.82
N GLY A 49 -12.50 10.78 -34.08
CA GLY A 49 -11.16 10.46 -34.58
C GLY A 49 -10.31 9.77 -33.51
N THR A 50 -9.24 9.15 -33.95
CA THR A 50 -8.19 8.69 -33.02
C THR A 50 -7.41 9.90 -32.49
N PRO A 51 -7.01 9.91 -31.21
CA PRO A 51 -6.13 10.95 -30.67
C PRO A 51 -4.90 11.18 -31.54
N ALA A 52 -4.40 12.42 -31.58
CA ALA A 52 -3.13 12.70 -32.23
C ALA A 52 -2.04 11.79 -31.64
N GLY A 53 -1.17 11.20 -32.48
CA GLY A 53 -0.29 10.09 -32.11
C GLY A 53 0.66 10.31 -30.92
N LYS A 54 0.80 11.57 -30.44
CA LYS A 54 1.56 11.90 -29.22
C LYS A 54 0.67 12.12 -27.99
N ALA A 55 -0.65 12.18 -28.14
CA ALA A 55 -1.55 12.48 -27.02
C ALA A 55 -1.52 11.37 -25.94
N ASP A 56 -1.46 10.12 -26.36
CA ASP A 56 -1.41 8.99 -25.44
C ASP A 56 -0.08 8.95 -24.64
N ASP A 57 1.04 9.26 -25.29
CA ASP A 57 2.36 9.31 -24.65
C ASP A 57 2.41 10.46 -23.63
N ILE A 58 1.90 11.65 -24.01
CA ILE A 58 1.82 12.80 -23.11
C ILE A 58 0.90 12.50 -21.92
N SER A 59 -0.25 11.87 -22.16
CA SER A 59 -1.19 11.49 -21.11
C SER A 59 -0.58 10.49 -20.14
N ARG A 60 0.22 9.54 -20.66
CA ARG A 60 0.93 8.56 -19.83
C ARG A 60 1.97 9.23 -18.93
N VAL A 61 2.79 10.14 -19.48
CA VAL A 61 3.77 10.91 -18.71
C VAL A 61 3.07 11.78 -17.67
N LEU A 62 1.98 12.46 -18.03
CA LEU A 62 1.20 13.29 -17.10
C LEU A 62 0.66 12.48 -15.92
N ASN A 63 0.13 11.30 -16.17
CA ASN A 63 -0.38 10.42 -15.11
C ASN A 63 0.75 9.95 -14.17
N LYS A 64 1.92 9.61 -14.69
CA LYS A 64 3.10 9.26 -13.89
C LYS A 64 3.59 10.44 -13.04
N VAL A 65 3.68 11.63 -13.63
CA VAL A 65 4.05 12.86 -12.88
C VAL A 65 3.05 13.14 -11.77
N ARG A 66 1.76 13.01 -12.02
CA ARG A 66 0.72 13.19 -10.99
C ARG A 66 0.82 12.16 -9.87
N ALA A 67 1.09 10.90 -10.22
CA ALA A 67 1.29 9.84 -9.23
C ALA A 67 2.50 10.14 -8.34
N ALA A 68 3.65 10.50 -8.93
CA ALA A 68 4.84 10.88 -8.18
C ALA A 68 4.59 12.12 -7.30
N ALA A 69 3.95 13.16 -7.85
CA ALA A 69 3.65 14.39 -7.11
C ALA A 69 2.73 14.14 -5.90
N ALA A 70 1.78 13.23 -6.02
CA ALA A 70 0.89 12.86 -4.93
C ALA A 70 1.62 12.14 -3.78
N GLN A 71 2.63 11.32 -4.10
CA GLN A 71 3.40 10.59 -3.08
C GLN A 71 4.40 11.49 -2.34
N VAL A 72 4.98 12.48 -3.03
CA VAL A 72 5.94 13.40 -2.40
C VAL A 72 5.30 14.70 -1.89
N ASP A 73 3.96 14.78 -1.88
CA ASP A 73 3.19 15.98 -1.48
C ASP A 73 3.67 17.26 -2.19
N ALA A 74 4.01 17.14 -3.47
CA ALA A 74 4.51 18.25 -4.26
C ALA A 74 3.37 19.19 -4.66
N SER A 75 3.54 20.46 -4.32
CA SER A 75 2.65 21.52 -4.78
C SER A 75 2.92 21.84 -6.25
N GLY A 76 1.85 22.07 -7.01
CA GLY A 76 1.98 22.56 -8.37
C GLY A 76 2.60 23.96 -8.43
N PRO A 77 3.06 24.44 -9.61
CA PRO A 77 3.60 25.77 -9.75
C PRO A 77 2.53 26.84 -9.46
N SER A 78 2.91 27.88 -8.74
CA SER A 78 2.04 29.01 -8.42
C SER A 78 1.66 29.85 -9.65
N ASP A 79 2.50 29.82 -10.68
CA ASP A 79 2.36 30.59 -11.89
C ASP A 79 2.16 29.71 -13.14
N THR A 80 1.62 30.31 -14.19
CA THR A 80 1.44 29.64 -15.48
C THR A 80 2.81 29.39 -16.12
N VAL A 81 3.17 28.12 -16.32
CA VAL A 81 4.40 27.72 -16.99
C VAL A 81 4.23 27.81 -18.52
N PRO A 82 5.16 28.43 -19.28
CA PRO A 82 5.11 28.44 -20.73
C PRO A 82 5.15 27.01 -21.32
N ALA A 83 4.39 26.80 -22.41
CA ALA A 83 4.30 25.46 -23.03
C ALA A 83 5.62 24.95 -23.65
N GLY A 84 6.52 25.85 -24.08
CA GLY A 84 7.81 25.50 -24.68
C GLY A 84 8.68 24.64 -23.75
N PRO A 85 9.08 25.15 -22.57
CA PRO A 85 9.86 24.39 -21.60
C PRO A 85 9.20 23.09 -21.16
N VAL A 86 7.87 23.03 -21.05
CA VAL A 86 7.14 21.79 -20.69
C VAL A 86 7.29 20.75 -21.80
N ARG A 87 7.15 21.13 -23.08
CA ARG A 87 7.35 20.23 -24.21
C ARG A 87 8.78 19.70 -24.30
N GLU A 88 9.76 20.57 -24.05
CA GLU A 88 11.16 20.20 -24.02
C GLU A 88 11.45 19.19 -22.91
N ALA A 89 10.93 19.42 -21.70
CA ALA A 89 11.06 18.48 -20.59
C ALA A 89 10.43 17.11 -20.87
N ILE A 90 9.21 17.09 -21.44
CA ILE A 90 8.49 15.84 -21.80
C ILE A 90 9.24 15.07 -22.90
N SER A 91 9.86 15.78 -23.86
CA SER A 91 10.64 15.15 -24.93
C SER A 91 12.06 14.79 -24.50
N GLY A 92 12.53 15.29 -23.36
CA GLY A 92 13.84 15.08 -22.78
C GLY A 92 13.86 13.94 -21.76
N ASP A 93 14.50 14.18 -20.66
CA ASP A 93 14.79 13.18 -19.60
C ASP A 93 13.72 13.07 -18.50
N LEU A 94 12.70 13.96 -18.53
CA LEU A 94 11.63 13.96 -17.52
C LEU A 94 10.92 12.59 -17.37
N PRO A 95 10.52 11.90 -18.45
CA PRO A 95 9.86 10.60 -18.30
C PRO A 95 10.75 9.59 -17.56
N THR A 96 12.04 9.52 -17.91
CA THR A 96 12.99 8.62 -17.26
C THR A 96 13.22 8.97 -15.79
N LYS A 97 13.31 10.26 -15.45
CA LYS A 97 13.45 10.71 -14.07
C LYS A 97 12.21 10.41 -13.23
N VAL A 98 11.03 10.57 -13.81
CA VAL A 98 9.77 10.23 -13.12
C VAL A 98 9.65 8.73 -12.90
N ASP A 99 10.05 7.91 -13.87
CA ASP A 99 10.06 6.45 -13.71
C ASP A 99 11.02 6.03 -12.59
N ALA A 100 12.25 6.54 -12.59
CA ALA A 100 13.22 6.28 -11.53
C ALA A 100 12.70 6.70 -10.14
N LEU A 101 12.05 7.87 -10.05
CA LEU A 101 11.46 8.34 -8.80
C LEU A 101 10.33 7.41 -8.31
N LEU A 102 9.45 6.97 -9.20
CA LEU A 102 8.37 6.04 -8.85
C LEU A 102 8.92 4.67 -8.41
N ASP A 103 9.98 4.18 -9.07
CA ASP A 103 10.66 2.95 -8.68
C ASP A 103 11.31 3.09 -7.29
N ASP A 104 11.97 4.22 -7.00
CA ASP A 104 12.56 4.48 -5.69
C ASP A 104 11.50 4.59 -4.59
N LEU A 105 10.37 5.27 -4.86
CA LEU A 105 9.25 5.36 -3.93
C LEU A 105 8.65 3.96 -3.64
N GLY A 106 8.46 3.14 -4.68
CA GLY A 106 8.01 1.75 -4.50
C GLY A 106 8.97 0.91 -3.64
N ARG A 107 10.30 1.12 -3.81
CA ARG A 107 11.30 0.46 -2.96
C ARG A 107 11.25 0.92 -1.50
N ILE A 108 10.96 2.18 -1.25
CA ILE A 108 10.76 2.71 0.10
C ILE A 108 9.58 2.01 0.76
N ASP A 109 8.44 1.93 0.06
CA ASP A 109 7.24 1.25 0.58
C ASP A 109 7.52 -0.24 0.90
N GLU A 110 8.27 -0.95 0.05
CA GLU A 110 8.67 -2.34 0.28
C GLU A 110 9.57 -2.48 1.52
N ILE A 111 10.53 -1.56 1.69
CA ILE A 111 11.43 -1.55 2.85
C ILE A 111 10.65 -1.26 4.12
N ASP A 112 9.75 -0.28 4.12
CA ASP A 112 8.93 0.07 5.28
C ASP A 112 8.00 -1.10 5.68
N ALA A 113 7.40 -1.78 4.71
CA ALA A 113 6.61 -2.98 4.96
C ALA A 113 7.45 -4.12 5.57
N SER A 114 8.68 -4.32 5.05
CA SER A 114 9.62 -5.31 5.58
C SER A 114 10.05 -4.97 7.02
N LEU A 115 10.36 -3.70 7.30
CA LEU A 115 10.71 -3.23 8.63
C LEU A 115 9.57 -3.42 9.62
N ALA A 116 8.33 -3.11 9.22
CA ALA A 116 7.16 -3.34 10.06
C ALA A 116 6.98 -4.83 10.39
N SER A 117 7.14 -5.71 9.40
CA SER A 117 7.06 -7.16 9.58
C SER A 117 8.16 -7.67 10.52
N GLN A 118 9.41 -7.22 10.33
CA GLN A 118 10.53 -7.61 11.20
C GLN A 118 10.35 -7.11 12.63
N THR A 119 9.82 -5.91 12.80
CA THR A 119 9.54 -5.35 14.13
C THR A 119 8.49 -6.18 14.89
N GLU A 120 7.43 -6.61 14.22
CA GLU A 120 6.42 -7.49 14.83
C GLU A 120 6.98 -8.89 15.12
N GLU A 121 7.82 -9.42 14.24
CA GLU A 121 8.51 -10.69 14.48
C GLU A 121 9.44 -10.59 15.69
N GLU A 122 10.26 -9.54 15.77
CA GLU A 122 11.16 -9.29 16.90
C GLU A 122 10.38 -9.19 18.22
N LYS A 123 9.27 -8.45 18.23
CA LYS A 123 8.39 -8.32 19.38
C LYS A 123 7.84 -9.68 19.82
N THR A 124 7.36 -10.48 18.88
CA THR A 124 6.86 -11.83 19.17
C THR A 124 7.97 -12.73 19.73
N LEU A 125 9.17 -12.70 19.13
CA LEU A 125 10.32 -13.47 19.62
C LEU A 125 10.70 -13.06 21.04
N ARG A 126 10.72 -11.77 21.37
CA ARG A 126 10.97 -11.28 22.73
C ARG A 126 9.93 -11.78 23.72
N MET A 127 8.67 -11.83 23.29
CA MET A 127 7.59 -12.33 24.14
C MET A 127 7.73 -13.84 24.42
N ILE A 128 8.08 -14.64 23.44
CA ILE A 128 8.21 -16.12 23.62
C ILE A 128 9.56 -16.57 24.19
N ALA A 129 10.61 -15.75 24.11
CA ALA A 129 11.95 -16.08 24.60
C ALA A 129 11.97 -16.60 26.05
N PRO A 130 11.19 -16.03 27.01
CA PRO A 130 11.16 -16.53 28.39
C PRO A 130 10.58 -17.94 28.55
N LEU A 131 9.94 -18.52 27.53
CA LEU A 131 9.48 -19.90 27.55
C LEU A 131 10.65 -20.89 27.46
N GLY A 132 11.82 -20.48 26.92
CA GLY A 132 13.00 -21.30 26.75
C GLY A 132 12.79 -22.50 25.83
N ILE A 133 11.91 -22.35 24.83
CA ILE A 133 11.55 -23.38 23.86
C ILE A 133 11.94 -22.89 22.48
N ASP A 134 12.55 -23.75 21.68
CA ASP A 134 12.88 -23.44 20.29
C ASP A 134 11.62 -23.16 19.48
N VAL A 135 11.69 -22.16 18.59
CA VAL A 135 10.53 -21.70 17.80
C VAL A 135 9.92 -22.84 16.99
N GLU A 136 10.75 -23.72 16.44
CA GLU A 136 10.32 -24.91 15.69
C GLU A 136 9.52 -25.92 16.51
N LEU A 137 9.73 -25.93 17.83
CA LEU A 137 9.01 -26.79 18.77
C LEU A 137 7.70 -26.17 19.28
N LEU A 138 7.38 -24.94 18.83
CA LEU A 138 6.13 -24.27 19.21
C LEU A 138 4.95 -24.60 18.27
N SER A 139 5.21 -25.24 17.14
CA SER A 139 4.17 -25.57 16.15
C SER A 139 4.60 -26.73 15.25
N GLY A 140 3.69 -27.18 14.37
CA GLY A 140 4.01 -28.15 13.32
C GLY A 140 3.86 -29.63 13.71
N PHE A 141 3.24 -29.93 14.83
CA PHE A 141 3.02 -31.31 15.28
C PHE A 141 1.75 -31.92 14.67
N GLU A 142 1.81 -33.21 14.34
CA GLU A 142 0.64 -33.94 13.81
C GLU A 142 -0.33 -34.40 14.91
N SER A 143 0.17 -34.77 16.09
CA SER A 143 -0.60 -35.38 17.18
C SER A 143 -0.80 -34.49 18.40
N ILE A 144 -0.20 -33.32 18.38
CA ILE A 144 -0.20 -32.36 19.49
C ILE A 144 -0.68 -31.03 18.99
N THR A 145 -1.55 -30.38 19.74
CA THR A 145 -1.94 -28.98 19.52
C THR A 145 -1.16 -28.11 20.51
N SER A 146 -0.50 -27.07 19.98
CA SER A 146 0.20 -26.09 20.79
C SER A 146 -0.62 -24.80 20.90
N PHE A 147 -0.68 -24.27 22.12
CA PHE A 147 -1.24 -22.95 22.42
C PHE A 147 -0.12 -22.09 22.99
N VAL A 148 0.27 -21.06 22.25
CA VAL A 148 1.32 -20.12 22.70
C VAL A 148 0.72 -18.72 22.69
N GLY A 149 0.85 -18.03 23.82
CA GLY A 149 0.21 -16.73 23.95
C GLY A 149 0.41 -16.12 25.33
N THR A 150 -0.32 -15.04 25.59
CA THR A 150 -0.36 -14.39 26.90
C THR A 150 -1.59 -14.86 27.69
N ALA A 151 -1.50 -14.96 29.01
CA ALA A 151 -2.60 -15.34 29.87
C ALA A 151 -2.65 -14.42 31.10
N LYS A 152 -3.86 -13.98 31.46
CA LYS A 152 -4.08 -13.16 32.67
C LYS A 152 -3.92 -14.01 33.94
N ASP A 153 -4.41 -15.24 33.92
CA ASP A 153 -4.30 -16.19 35.01
C ASP A 153 -3.45 -17.39 34.60
N VAL A 154 -2.17 -17.38 34.99
CA VAL A 154 -1.19 -18.43 34.72
C VAL A 154 -1.59 -19.76 35.40
N ASN A 155 -2.23 -19.70 36.58
CA ASN A 155 -2.63 -20.92 37.29
C ASN A 155 -3.81 -21.60 36.60
N ALA A 156 -4.77 -20.82 36.13
CA ALA A 156 -5.88 -21.32 35.32
C ALA A 156 -5.37 -21.89 33.99
N ALA A 157 -4.43 -21.22 33.32
CA ALA A 157 -3.81 -21.72 32.10
C ALA A 157 -3.04 -23.03 32.35
N ARG A 158 -2.30 -23.14 33.46
CA ARG A 158 -1.62 -24.39 33.85
C ARG A 158 -2.61 -25.53 34.10
N ALA A 159 -3.72 -25.24 34.77
CA ALA A 159 -4.75 -26.23 35.01
C ALA A 159 -5.41 -26.71 33.71
N ALA A 160 -5.54 -25.81 32.71
CA ALA A 160 -6.04 -26.13 31.38
C ALA A 160 -5.14 -27.10 30.60
N ALA A 161 -3.84 -27.16 30.90
CA ALA A 161 -2.91 -28.08 30.26
C ALA A 161 -3.16 -29.56 30.65
N GLY A 162 -3.78 -29.81 31.80
CA GLY A 162 -4.03 -31.18 32.31
C GLY A 162 -2.76 -32.01 32.36
N ASP A 163 -2.74 -33.14 31.64
CA ASP A 163 -1.57 -34.03 31.50
C ASP A 163 -0.61 -33.55 30.38
N GLY A 164 -0.86 -32.42 29.76
CA GLY A 164 0.01 -31.84 28.74
C GLY A 164 1.25 -31.15 29.31
N ILE A 165 2.09 -30.67 28.40
CA ILE A 165 3.29 -29.92 28.77
C ILE A 165 2.89 -28.44 28.93
N PHE A 166 3.38 -27.82 30.01
CA PHE A 166 3.16 -26.41 30.29
C PHE A 166 4.49 -25.70 30.53
N ALA A 167 4.68 -24.59 29.81
CA ALA A 167 5.77 -23.66 30.03
C ALA A 167 5.19 -22.27 30.34
N SER A 168 5.85 -21.46 31.12
CA SER A 168 5.47 -20.08 31.38
C SER A 168 6.69 -19.20 31.63
N GLY A 169 6.56 -17.94 31.22
CA GLY A 169 7.56 -16.91 31.44
C GLY A 169 6.88 -15.56 31.59
N SER A 170 7.67 -14.50 31.68
CA SER A 170 7.17 -13.13 31.70
C SER A 170 7.99 -12.26 30.76
N ALA A 171 7.35 -11.51 29.92
CA ALA A 171 7.94 -10.53 29.02
C ALA A 171 7.11 -9.25 29.04
N ASP A 172 7.76 -8.09 29.09
CA ASP A 172 7.14 -6.76 29.06
C ASP A 172 5.99 -6.56 30.07
N GLY A 173 6.03 -7.27 31.20
CA GLY A 173 5.01 -7.23 32.24
C GLY A 173 3.78 -8.11 31.97
N GLU A 174 3.76 -8.87 30.87
CA GLU A 174 2.75 -9.86 30.58
C GLU A 174 3.23 -11.29 30.87
N ASN A 175 2.29 -12.14 31.25
CA ASN A 175 2.60 -13.55 31.45
C ASN A 175 2.45 -14.29 30.14
N VAL A 176 3.52 -14.91 29.66
CA VAL A 176 3.53 -15.71 28.46
C VAL A 176 3.46 -17.18 28.83
N VAL A 177 2.61 -17.93 28.17
CA VAL A 177 2.38 -19.34 28.40
C VAL A 177 2.46 -20.15 27.10
N GLY A 178 3.01 -21.35 27.20
CA GLY A 178 3.02 -22.35 26.15
C GLY A 178 2.43 -23.66 26.67
N LEU A 179 1.41 -24.16 25.99
CA LEU A 179 0.75 -25.41 26.32
C LEU A 179 0.83 -26.33 25.12
N PHE A 180 1.14 -27.60 25.37
CA PHE A 180 1.21 -28.65 24.37
C PHE A 180 0.35 -29.83 24.84
N VAL A 181 -0.77 -30.01 24.19
CA VAL A 181 -1.77 -31.00 24.55
C VAL A 181 -2.07 -31.94 23.39
N ARG A 182 -2.61 -33.11 23.65
CA ARG A 182 -3.05 -34.03 22.58
C ARG A 182 -4.18 -33.38 21.79
N ASN A 183 -4.27 -33.69 20.51
CA ASN A 183 -5.34 -33.17 19.65
C ASN A 183 -6.75 -33.48 20.17
N GLU A 184 -6.94 -34.63 20.86
CA GLU A 184 -8.21 -35.00 21.48
C GLU A 184 -8.64 -34.05 22.59
N ASP A 185 -7.69 -33.44 23.30
CA ASP A 185 -7.93 -32.52 24.42
C ASP A 185 -7.97 -31.04 23.99
N ALA A 186 -7.61 -30.75 22.75
CA ALA A 186 -7.43 -29.38 22.26
C ALA A 186 -8.67 -28.50 22.44
N ALA A 187 -9.87 -29.02 22.13
CA ALA A 187 -11.11 -28.25 22.25
C ALA A 187 -11.45 -27.90 23.71
N THR A 188 -11.22 -28.82 24.62
CA THR A 188 -11.44 -28.62 26.09
C THR A 188 -10.44 -27.61 26.62
N THR A 189 -9.17 -27.75 26.23
CA THR A 189 -8.09 -26.84 26.61
C THR A 189 -8.34 -25.44 26.08
N ALA A 190 -8.76 -25.28 24.83
CA ALA A 190 -9.10 -23.98 24.23
C ALA A 190 -10.17 -23.24 25.05
N SER A 191 -11.28 -23.95 25.40
CA SER A 191 -12.35 -23.37 26.21
C SER A 191 -11.89 -22.96 27.62
N ALA A 192 -11.02 -23.75 28.23
CA ALA A 192 -10.46 -23.41 29.55
C ALA A 192 -9.48 -22.24 29.48
N LEU A 193 -8.71 -22.11 28.39
CA LEU A 193 -7.81 -21.00 28.12
C LEU A 193 -8.57 -19.67 27.90
N ASP A 194 -9.69 -19.70 27.19
CA ASP A 194 -10.54 -18.53 27.04
C ASP A 194 -11.00 -18.00 28.42
N ALA A 195 -11.37 -18.89 29.34
CA ALA A 195 -11.73 -18.52 30.71
C ALA A 195 -10.53 -17.96 31.51
N ALA A 196 -9.30 -18.37 31.20
CA ALA A 196 -8.08 -17.86 31.81
C ALA A 196 -7.64 -16.49 31.20
N GLY A 197 -8.37 -15.95 30.26
CA GLY A 197 -8.05 -14.72 29.55
C GLY A 197 -6.82 -14.86 28.65
N PHE A 198 -6.71 -15.98 27.96
CA PHE A 198 -5.66 -16.27 27.02
C PHE A 198 -5.82 -15.49 25.73
N THR A 199 -4.71 -15.01 25.18
CA THR A 199 -4.62 -14.39 23.87
C THR A 199 -3.49 -15.04 23.09
N ALA A 200 -3.83 -15.69 21.97
CA ALA A 200 -2.85 -16.38 21.15
C ALA A 200 -1.88 -15.39 20.48
N LEU A 201 -0.61 -15.74 20.42
CA LEU A 201 0.41 -15.04 19.65
C LEU A 201 0.56 -15.69 18.27
N GLN A 202 0.76 -14.86 17.26
CA GLN A 202 1.15 -15.34 15.94
C GLN A 202 2.64 -15.68 15.96
N LEU A 203 2.95 -16.97 15.88
CA LEU A 203 4.34 -17.42 15.93
C LEU A 203 5.04 -17.13 14.60
N PRO A 204 6.26 -16.60 14.62
CA PRO A 204 7.07 -16.43 13.44
C PRO A 204 7.46 -17.79 12.84
N SER A 205 7.52 -17.86 11.53
CA SER A 205 8.02 -19.02 10.81
C SER A 205 9.56 -19.06 10.90
N GLY A 206 10.16 -20.19 11.25
CA GLY A 206 11.61 -20.35 11.26
C GLY A 206 12.11 -21.39 12.25
N GLU A 207 13.40 -21.72 12.14
CA GLU A 207 14.08 -22.69 12.97
C GLU A 207 14.97 -21.99 14.02
N GLY A 208 15.18 -22.63 15.16
CA GLY A 208 16.12 -22.23 16.20
C GLY A 208 15.51 -21.56 17.43
N ASP A 209 16.35 -21.37 18.45
CA ASP A 209 15.97 -20.73 19.72
C ASP A 209 15.58 -19.26 19.49
N SER A 210 14.45 -18.85 20.06
CA SER A 210 13.95 -17.48 20.00
C SER A 210 14.97 -16.46 20.53
N SER A 211 15.74 -16.81 21.56
CA SER A 211 16.80 -15.95 22.12
C SER A 211 17.99 -15.80 21.18
N ALA A 212 18.33 -16.85 20.41
CA ALA A 212 19.42 -16.83 19.45
C ALA A 212 19.06 -15.99 18.20
N ARG A 213 17.78 -15.91 17.84
CA ARG A 213 17.29 -15.12 16.69
C ARG A 213 17.18 -13.61 16.99
N LEU A 214 17.23 -13.22 18.26
CA LEU A 214 17.22 -11.81 18.68
C LEU A 214 18.63 -11.17 18.68
N ASN A 215 19.71 -11.96 18.49
CA ASN A 215 21.09 -11.49 18.40
C ASN A 215 21.55 -11.41 16.94
#